data_e8e4e9b11759af53fa76621c63cc0359
#
_entry.id   e8e4e9b11759af53fa76621c63cc0359
#
_cell.length_a   1.000
_cell.length_b   1.000
_cell.length_c   1.000
_cell.angle_alpha   90.00
_cell.angle_beta   90.00
_cell.angle_gamma   90.00
#
_symmetry.space_group_name_H-M   'P 1'
#
loop_
_entity.id
_entity.type
_entity.pdbx_description
1 polymer ?
#
loop_
_entity_poly.entity_id
_entity_poly.type
_entity_poly.pdbx_seq_one_letter_code
_entity_poly.pdbx_strand_id
1 'polypeptide(L)'
;MPGGRGGLINPLQIRPVPPDVDDNSYPVKKDSIGDLAVHLKTLQTFFRLYIPSMDDRLRAVLDQSLVELYFSFGITWETDVSGMKAERFPILSDLYSLISRKAESGGRNAECYADLKTYLEGAANGADHLLWNGYTTINPTSGFIVLDTKSLIQMSGTVLAAQYFNVLSWCWEQITRDRKERIMLIADECWTMIDPRCPQSLEFLKNAEKRARKYEGSIVVGTQSTNDFLDPEVKFYGQSVLDLPTYKLLFSMDGQSLKEATELFDLNDSQTELISSGQRGMALMKVGRQAAKVRFVLSDERLEMFGRGGGR
;
A
#
# COMPACT_ATOMS: atom_id res chain seq x y z
N MET A 1 9.96 5.08 5.02
CA MET A 1 10.90 5.38 6.11
C MET A 1 10.15 5.99 7.25
N PRO A 2 10.19 5.48 8.45
CA PRO A 2 9.68 6.16 9.60
C PRO A 2 10.76 7.10 10.15
N GLY A 3 10.41 8.34 10.30
CA GLY A 3 11.12 9.28 11.14
C GLY A 3 12.37 9.93 10.59
N GLY A 4 12.21 11.00 9.89
CA GLY A 4 13.08 12.16 10.02
C GLY A 4 14.24 12.31 9.05
N ARG A 5 14.64 11.32 8.27
CA ARG A 5 15.68 11.46 7.21
C ARG A 5 15.41 10.64 5.95
N GLY A 6 14.27 10.03 5.85
CA GLY A 6 13.81 9.26 4.69
C GLY A 6 12.62 9.92 4.03
N GLY A 7 12.12 9.38 2.93
CA GLY A 7 11.00 9.95 2.21
C GLY A 7 9.72 10.04 3.05
N LEU A 8 9.01 11.15 2.94
CA LEU A 8 7.68 11.38 3.49
C LEU A 8 6.66 11.27 2.36
N ILE A 9 5.51 10.67 2.64
CA ILE A 9 4.36 10.64 1.75
C ILE A 9 3.21 11.35 2.46
N ASN A 10 2.87 12.53 1.97
CA ASN A 10 1.73 13.31 2.47
C ASN A 10 0.41 12.60 2.13
N PRO A 11 -0.38 12.14 3.11
CA PRO A 11 -1.66 11.51 2.82
C PRO A 11 -2.67 12.50 2.21
N LEU A 12 -2.54 13.79 2.47
CA LEU A 12 -3.43 14.84 1.94
C LEU A 12 -3.04 15.30 0.52
N GLN A 13 -1.94 14.82 -0.04
CA GLN A 13 -1.63 15.11 -1.44
C GLN A 13 -2.54 14.31 -2.36
N ILE A 14 -3.37 15.01 -3.15
CA ILE A 14 -4.26 14.38 -4.12
C ILE A 14 -3.45 13.65 -5.19
N ARG A 15 -3.85 12.43 -5.47
CA ARG A 15 -3.26 11.60 -6.52
C ARG A 15 -4.18 11.63 -7.73
N PRO A 16 -3.66 11.98 -8.92
CA PRO A 16 -4.47 12.00 -10.13
C PRO A 16 -5.11 10.64 -10.40
N VAL A 17 -6.38 10.64 -10.77
CA VAL A 17 -7.04 9.43 -11.23
C VAL A 17 -6.49 9.09 -12.62
N PRO A 18 -6.00 7.84 -12.84
CA PRO A 18 -5.51 7.45 -14.14
C PRO A 18 -6.59 7.68 -15.20
N PRO A 19 -6.24 8.21 -16.38
CA PRO A 19 -7.21 8.34 -17.46
C PRO A 19 -7.75 6.96 -17.83
N ASP A 20 -9.07 6.82 -17.91
CA ASP A 20 -9.67 5.65 -18.53
C ASP A 20 -9.33 5.68 -20.02
N VAL A 21 -8.87 4.54 -20.53
CA VAL A 21 -8.69 4.31 -21.95
C VAL A 21 -9.50 3.09 -22.33
N ASP A 22 -10.08 3.14 -23.54
CA ASP A 22 -10.73 1.98 -24.13
C ASP A 22 -9.72 0.86 -24.45
N ASP A 23 -10.22 -0.29 -24.89
CA ASP A 23 -9.38 -1.45 -25.26
C ASP A 23 -8.41 -1.14 -26.42
N ASN A 24 -8.63 -0.02 -27.14
CA ASN A 24 -7.78 0.45 -28.23
C ASN A 24 -6.79 1.55 -27.80
N SER A 25 -6.66 1.80 -26.49
CA SER A 25 -5.75 2.82 -25.91
C SER A 25 -6.11 4.27 -26.23
N TYR A 26 -7.35 4.55 -26.64
CA TYR A 26 -7.83 5.93 -26.79
C TYR A 26 -8.33 6.50 -25.46
N PRO A 27 -7.99 7.77 -25.13
CA PRO A 27 -8.52 8.43 -23.94
C PRO A 27 -10.05 8.49 -24.03
N VAL A 28 -10.74 7.85 -23.12
CA VAL A 28 -12.19 8.00 -22.99
C VAL A 28 -12.44 9.33 -22.28
N LYS A 29 -13.38 10.13 -22.77
CA LYS A 29 -13.80 11.37 -22.11
C LYS A 29 -14.16 11.06 -20.65
N LYS A 30 -13.58 11.80 -19.77
CA LYS A 30 -13.76 11.71 -18.31
C LYS A 30 -15.19 12.15 -17.96
N ASP A 31 -16.17 11.25 -18.04
CA ASP A 31 -17.41 11.36 -17.24
C ASP A 31 -17.14 10.97 -15.78
N SER A 32 -15.88 11.15 -15.35
CA SER A 32 -15.35 10.61 -14.11
C SER A 32 -15.54 11.61 -12.97
N ILE A 33 -15.86 11.05 -11.83
CA ILE A 33 -15.73 11.68 -10.52
C ILE A 33 -14.35 12.35 -10.43
N GLY A 34 -14.30 13.65 -10.12
CA GLY A 34 -13.03 14.42 -10.08
C GLY A 34 -11.98 13.85 -9.14
N ASP A 35 -10.73 14.23 -9.38
CA ASP A 35 -9.58 13.72 -8.61
C ASP A 35 -9.75 13.91 -7.09
N LEU A 36 -10.27 15.07 -6.66
CA LEU A 36 -10.56 15.36 -5.26
C LEU A 36 -11.58 14.37 -4.67
N ALA A 37 -12.66 14.06 -5.40
CA ALA A 37 -13.71 13.20 -4.89
C ALA A 37 -13.22 11.74 -4.69
N VAL A 38 -12.39 11.23 -5.61
CA VAL A 38 -11.76 9.91 -5.47
C VAL A 38 -10.77 9.92 -4.30
N HIS A 39 -9.98 10.98 -4.19
CA HIS A 39 -9.00 11.09 -3.12
C HIS A 39 -9.64 11.16 -1.73
N LEU A 40 -10.78 11.86 -1.58
CA LEU A 40 -11.54 11.87 -0.32
C LEU A 40 -11.96 10.46 0.12
N LYS A 41 -12.28 9.55 -0.82
CA LYS A 41 -12.55 8.14 -0.48
C LYS A 41 -11.31 7.41 0.03
N THR A 42 -10.16 7.72 -0.54
CA THR A 42 -8.87 7.21 -0.04
C THR A 42 -8.59 7.74 1.36
N LEU A 43 -8.82 9.03 1.62
CA LEU A 43 -8.65 9.62 2.94
C LEU A 43 -9.62 9.06 3.98
N GLN A 44 -10.88 8.79 3.62
CA GLN A 44 -11.83 8.09 4.50
C GLN A 44 -11.28 6.74 4.97
N THR A 45 -10.63 5.99 4.07
CA THR A 45 -9.99 4.73 4.45
C THR A 45 -8.77 4.95 5.34
N PHE A 46 -7.89 5.89 4.98
CA PHE A 46 -6.72 6.23 5.77
C PHE A 46 -7.08 6.61 7.22
N PHE A 47 -8.02 7.55 7.39
CA PHE A 47 -8.44 7.99 8.72
C PHE A 47 -9.19 6.91 9.50
N ARG A 48 -9.96 6.05 8.84
CA ARG A 48 -10.60 4.90 9.49
C ARG A 48 -9.57 3.90 10.03
N LEU A 49 -8.45 3.73 9.35
CA LEU A 49 -7.34 2.88 9.80
C LEU A 49 -6.57 3.53 10.97
N TYR A 50 -6.34 4.83 10.87
CA TYR A 50 -5.62 5.57 11.90
C TYR A 50 -6.46 5.75 13.19
N ILE A 51 -7.76 6.03 13.04
CA ILE A 51 -8.71 6.28 14.13
C ILE A 51 -9.88 5.30 14.02
N PRO A 52 -9.70 4.01 14.35
CA PRO A 52 -10.77 3.01 14.19
C PRO A 52 -11.96 3.23 15.12
N SER A 53 -11.79 3.98 16.21
CA SER A 53 -12.87 4.35 17.15
C SER A 53 -13.78 5.48 16.64
N MET A 54 -13.47 6.07 15.47
CA MET A 54 -14.26 7.18 14.90
C MET A 54 -15.66 6.70 14.50
N ASP A 55 -16.68 7.29 15.10
CA ASP A 55 -18.08 7.04 14.75
C ASP A 55 -18.49 7.76 13.44
N ASP A 56 -19.72 7.52 13.00
CA ASP A 56 -20.24 8.11 11.76
C ASP A 56 -20.42 9.63 11.84
N ARG A 57 -20.68 10.17 13.03
CA ARG A 57 -20.81 11.62 13.24
C ARG A 57 -19.46 12.31 13.11
N LEU A 58 -18.43 11.79 13.78
CA LEU A 58 -17.07 12.31 13.67
C LEU A 58 -16.54 12.21 12.24
N ARG A 59 -16.86 11.10 11.57
CA ARG A 59 -16.50 10.87 10.16
C ARG A 59 -17.11 11.92 9.24
N ALA A 60 -18.39 12.20 9.40
CA ALA A 60 -19.07 13.23 8.60
C ALA A 60 -18.47 14.63 8.82
N VAL A 61 -18.11 14.97 10.07
CA VAL A 61 -17.48 16.26 10.40
C VAL A 61 -16.06 16.33 9.82
N LEU A 62 -15.30 15.25 9.86
CA LEU A 62 -13.98 15.18 9.24
C LEU A 62 -14.05 15.33 7.72
N ASP A 63 -14.97 14.62 7.06
CA ASP A 63 -15.18 14.70 5.61
C ASP A 63 -15.51 16.12 5.17
N GLN A 64 -16.40 16.80 5.91
CA GLN A 64 -16.74 18.20 5.66
C GLN A 64 -15.52 19.12 5.85
N SER A 65 -14.70 18.87 6.87
CA SER A 65 -13.49 19.64 7.13
C SER A 65 -12.43 19.45 6.04
N LEU A 66 -12.30 18.25 5.52
CA LEU A 66 -11.39 17.97 4.41
C LEU A 66 -11.80 18.72 3.13
N VAL A 67 -13.08 18.72 2.80
CA VAL A 67 -13.59 19.50 1.64
C VAL A 67 -13.29 20.98 1.80
N GLU A 68 -13.59 21.54 2.98
CA GLU A 68 -13.32 22.95 3.29
C GLU A 68 -11.82 23.27 3.23
N LEU A 69 -10.99 22.37 3.74
CA LEU A 69 -9.53 22.51 3.69
C LEU A 69 -9.04 22.62 2.24
N TYR A 70 -9.42 21.66 1.37
CA TYR A 70 -9.01 21.71 -0.04
C TYR A 70 -9.49 22.96 -0.75
N PHE A 71 -10.73 23.38 -0.50
CA PHE A 71 -11.28 24.60 -1.10
C PHE A 71 -10.52 25.85 -0.64
N SER A 72 -10.05 25.88 0.61
CA SER A 72 -9.21 26.98 1.11
C SER A 72 -7.84 27.06 0.43
N PHE A 73 -7.36 25.94 -0.13
CA PHE A 73 -6.15 25.86 -0.95
C PHE A 73 -6.43 26.12 -2.45
N GLY A 74 -7.68 26.45 -2.82
CA GLY A 74 -8.09 26.68 -4.21
C GLY A 74 -8.26 25.39 -5.01
N ILE A 75 -8.35 24.24 -4.34
CA ILE A 75 -8.57 22.93 -4.97
C ILE A 75 -10.05 22.58 -4.87
N THR A 76 -10.76 22.53 -5.98
CA THR A 76 -12.19 22.27 -6.11
C THR A 76 -12.45 20.92 -6.77
N TRP A 77 -13.71 20.57 -6.96
CA TRP A 77 -14.12 19.33 -7.63
C TRP A 77 -13.64 19.22 -9.09
N GLU A 78 -13.40 20.35 -9.74
CA GLU A 78 -13.03 20.46 -11.15
C GLU A 78 -11.53 20.69 -11.36
N THR A 79 -10.77 20.81 -10.27
CA THR A 79 -9.35 21.09 -10.35
C THR A 79 -8.60 19.89 -10.91
N ASP A 80 -7.89 20.08 -12.02
CA ASP A 80 -6.91 19.12 -12.50
C ASP A 80 -5.62 19.24 -11.67
N VAL A 81 -5.30 18.19 -10.93
CA VAL A 81 -4.13 18.15 -10.06
C VAL A 81 -2.88 17.59 -10.76
N SER A 82 -2.99 17.21 -12.04
CA SER A 82 -1.88 16.67 -12.82
C SER A 82 -0.75 17.68 -12.92
N GLY A 83 0.44 17.29 -12.46
CA GLY A 83 1.61 18.19 -12.48
C GLY A 83 1.64 19.26 -11.39
N MET A 84 0.67 19.29 -10.46
CA MET A 84 0.75 20.18 -9.30
C MET A 84 1.91 19.78 -8.39
N LYS A 85 2.66 20.78 -7.91
CA LYS A 85 3.77 20.58 -6.98
C LYS A 85 3.25 20.18 -5.59
N ALA A 86 4.01 19.37 -4.85
CA ALA A 86 3.64 18.87 -3.53
C ALA A 86 3.27 19.99 -2.54
N GLU A 87 3.91 21.14 -2.63
CA GLU A 87 3.71 22.31 -1.76
C GLU A 87 2.34 23.02 -1.98
N ARG A 88 1.63 22.66 -3.04
CA ARG A 88 0.30 23.19 -3.32
C ARG A 88 -0.82 22.45 -2.57
N PHE A 89 -0.51 21.31 -1.98
CA PHE A 89 -1.47 20.52 -1.21
C PHE A 89 -1.38 20.83 0.29
N PRO A 90 -2.50 20.75 1.03
CA PRO A 90 -2.47 20.88 2.48
C PRO A 90 -1.65 19.76 3.12
N ILE A 91 -1.19 20.02 4.34
CA ILE A 91 -0.54 19.02 5.21
C ILE A 91 -1.39 18.80 6.47
N LEU A 92 -1.05 17.81 7.29
CA LEU A 92 -1.84 17.49 8.48
C LEU A 92 -1.92 18.62 9.50
N SER A 93 -0.90 19.46 9.61
CA SER A 93 -0.94 20.67 10.45
C SER A 93 -1.98 21.68 9.97
N ASP A 94 -2.26 21.77 8.66
CA ASP A 94 -3.28 22.65 8.13
C ASP A 94 -4.68 22.13 8.52
N LEU A 95 -4.90 20.82 8.38
CA LEU A 95 -6.14 20.17 8.83
C LEU A 95 -6.34 20.36 10.33
N TYR A 96 -5.31 20.10 11.12
CA TYR A 96 -5.34 20.28 12.58
C TYR A 96 -5.68 21.73 12.96
N SER A 97 -5.06 22.70 12.30
CA SER A 97 -5.31 24.13 12.53
C SER A 97 -6.73 24.54 12.18
N LEU A 98 -7.29 24.01 11.10
CA LEU A 98 -8.69 24.23 10.72
C LEU A 98 -9.64 23.69 11.78
N ILE A 99 -9.45 22.44 12.21
CA ILE A 99 -10.26 21.76 13.21
C ILE A 99 -10.14 22.46 14.57
N SER A 100 -8.95 22.89 14.98
CA SER A 100 -8.72 23.61 16.23
C SER A 100 -9.51 24.91 16.28
N ARG A 101 -9.47 25.72 15.22
CA ARG A 101 -10.24 26.96 15.11
C ARG A 101 -11.76 26.69 15.21
N LYS A 102 -12.24 25.62 14.60
CA LYS A 102 -13.66 25.24 14.66
C LYS A 102 -14.08 24.76 16.05
N ALA A 103 -13.22 24.04 16.75
CA ALA A 103 -13.47 23.65 18.15
C ALA A 103 -13.60 24.87 19.05
N GLU A 104 -12.75 25.88 18.87
CA GLU A 104 -12.74 27.13 19.67
C GLU A 104 -13.90 28.06 19.32
N SER A 105 -14.40 28.07 18.09
CA SER A 105 -15.49 28.94 17.66
C SER A 105 -16.86 28.56 18.24
N GLY A 106 -16.97 27.36 18.82
CA GLY A 106 -18.24 26.87 19.35
C GLY A 106 -19.20 26.41 18.23
N GLY A 107 -20.44 26.13 18.60
CA GLY A 107 -21.48 25.75 17.66
C GLY A 107 -21.89 24.29 17.76
N ARG A 108 -22.77 23.84 16.84
CA ARG A 108 -23.45 22.53 16.90
C ARG A 108 -22.51 21.34 16.96
N ASN A 109 -21.31 21.43 16.33
CA ASN A 109 -20.36 20.35 16.24
C ASN A 109 -19.07 20.59 17.04
N ALA A 110 -19.07 21.56 18.00
CA ALA A 110 -17.87 21.92 18.76
C ALA A 110 -17.24 20.73 19.48
N GLU A 111 -18.04 19.84 20.06
CA GLU A 111 -17.56 18.60 20.69
C GLU A 111 -16.85 17.68 19.69
N CYS A 112 -17.45 17.46 18.50
CA CYS A 112 -16.84 16.65 17.47
C CYS A 112 -15.49 17.23 17.00
N TYR A 113 -15.39 18.55 16.88
CA TYR A 113 -14.12 19.20 16.54
C TYR A 113 -13.09 19.07 17.66
N ALA A 114 -13.49 19.12 18.93
CA ALA A 114 -12.62 18.90 20.08
C ALA A 114 -12.08 17.44 20.09
N ASP A 115 -12.95 16.47 19.81
CA ASP A 115 -12.57 15.07 19.70
C ASP A 115 -11.61 14.85 18.52
N LEU A 116 -11.94 15.37 17.34
CA LEU A 116 -11.07 15.28 16.16
C LEU A 116 -9.72 15.94 16.38
N LYS A 117 -9.68 17.10 17.06
CA LYS A 117 -8.43 17.76 17.47
C LYS A 117 -7.57 16.82 18.32
N THR A 118 -8.19 16.15 19.28
CA THR A 118 -7.49 15.20 20.17
C THR A 118 -6.93 14.00 19.38
N TYR A 119 -7.72 13.43 18.48
CA TYR A 119 -7.27 12.30 17.67
C TYR A 119 -6.17 12.66 16.66
N LEU A 120 -6.21 13.87 16.11
CA LEU A 120 -5.23 14.30 15.08
C LEU A 120 -3.95 14.87 15.69
N GLU A 121 -3.90 15.15 17.00
CA GLU A 121 -2.71 15.70 17.66
C GLU A 121 -1.48 14.84 17.41
N GLY A 122 -1.60 13.49 17.51
CA GLY A 122 -0.50 12.57 17.26
C GLY A 122 0.11 12.71 15.87
N ALA A 123 -0.75 12.85 14.85
CA ALA A 123 -0.34 12.94 13.45
C ALA A 123 0.15 14.35 13.04
N ALA A 124 -0.35 15.40 13.69
CA ALA A 124 0.01 16.78 13.35
C ALA A 124 1.25 17.28 14.13
N ASN A 125 1.32 16.99 15.44
CA ASN A 125 2.32 17.58 16.35
C ASN A 125 3.04 16.51 17.21
N GLY A 126 2.42 15.34 17.38
CA GLY A 126 2.89 14.27 18.27
C GLY A 126 3.85 13.27 17.60
N ALA A 127 3.86 12.03 18.11
CA ALA A 127 4.83 11.01 17.70
C ALA A 127 4.76 10.63 16.21
N ASP A 128 3.58 10.69 15.61
CA ASP A 128 3.34 10.25 14.24
C ASP A 128 3.58 11.35 13.18
N HIS A 129 3.84 12.61 13.62
CA HIS A 129 4.00 13.74 12.70
C HIS A 129 5.10 13.52 11.67
N LEU A 130 6.18 12.83 12.04
CA LEU A 130 7.30 12.55 11.14
C LEU A 130 6.94 11.60 9.99
N LEU A 131 5.83 10.86 10.10
CA LEU A 131 5.37 9.95 9.06
C LEU A 131 4.61 10.69 7.95
N TRP A 132 3.81 11.72 8.32
CA TRP A 132 2.78 12.25 7.44
C TRP A 132 2.71 13.76 7.35
N ASN A 133 3.22 14.49 8.38
CA ASN A 133 3.04 15.93 8.44
C ASN A 133 4.14 16.68 7.70
N GLY A 134 3.95 16.90 6.44
CA GLY A 134 4.86 17.60 5.54
C GLY A 134 4.55 17.27 4.08
N TYR A 135 5.30 17.85 3.17
CA TYR A 135 5.14 17.60 1.74
C TYR A 135 5.81 16.28 1.34
N THR A 136 5.27 15.61 0.33
CA THR A 136 5.89 14.39 -0.21
C THR A 136 7.29 14.69 -0.74
N THR A 137 8.27 13.96 -0.24
CA THR A 137 9.69 14.15 -0.57
C THR A 137 10.29 13.03 -1.42
N ILE A 138 9.53 11.96 -1.67
CA ILE A 138 9.99 10.84 -2.49
C ILE A 138 10.02 11.29 -3.95
N ASN A 139 11.18 11.10 -4.59
CA ASN A 139 11.32 11.40 -6.01
C ASN A 139 10.79 10.23 -6.87
N PRO A 140 9.64 10.38 -7.55
CA PRO A 140 9.06 9.33 -8.35
C PRO A 140 9.79 9.05 -9.67
N THR A 141 10.76 9.88 -10.06
CA THR A 141 11.52 9.71 -11.31
C THR A 141 12.76 8.82 -11.16
N SER A 142 13.05 8.34 -9.95
CA SER A 142 14.13 7.36 -9.75
C SER A 142 13.75 6.02 -10.36
N GLY A 143 14.66 5.42 -11.12
CA GLY A 143 14.45 4.10 -11.73
C GLY A 143 14.39 2.94 -10.72
N PHE A 144 14.82 3.17 -9.47
CA PHE A 144 14.76 2.21 -8.39
C PHE A 144 14.50 2.92 -7.06
N ILE A 145 13.41 2.56 -6.37
CA ILE A 145 12.99 3.17 -5.11
C ILE A 145 12.82 2.06 -4.08
N VAL A 146 13.45 2.22 -2.93
CA VAL A 146 13.28 1.32 -1.77
C VAL A 146 12.52 2.05 -0.68
N LEU A 147 11.38 1.49 -0.31
CA LEU A 147 10.56 1.94 0.81
C LEU A 147 10.80 1.01 2.00
N ASP A 148 11.76 1.36 2.86
CA ASP A 148 12.08 0.59 4.05
C ASP A 148 10.96 0.73 5.09
N THR A 149 10.25 -0.35 5.35
CA THR A 149 9.13 -0.43 6.30
C THR A 149 9.50 -1.16 7.59
N LYS A 150 10.76 -1.60 7.77
CA LYS A 150 11.19 -2.41 8.90
C LYS A 150 10.86 -1.80 10.27
N SER A 151 11.07 -0.51 10.41
CA SER A 151 10.80 0.20 11.67
C SER A 151 9.31 0.42 11.93
N LEU A 152 8.44 0.27 10.93
CA LEU A 152 6.98 0.36 11.10
C LEU A 152 6.44 -0.80 11.95
N ILE A 153 7.07 -1.96 11.92
CA ILE A 153 6.65 -3.15 12.69
C ILE A 153 6.62 -2.87 14.20
N GLN A 154 7.41 -1.90 14.67
CA GLN A 154 7.47 -1.50 16.08
C GLN A 154 6.39 -0.48 16.49
N MET A 155 5.61 0.01 15.53
CA MET A 155 4.55 1.00 15.77
C MET A 155 3.26 0.35 16.23
N SER A 156 2.31 1.18 16.71
CA SER A 156 0.96 0.69 17.01
C SER A 156 0.28 0.14 15.74
N GLY A 157 -0.59 -0.85 15.89
CA GLY A 157 -1.26 -1.47 14.76
C GLY A 157 -2.04 -0.49 13.88
N THR A 158 -2.64 0.55 14.46
CA THR A 158 -3.39 1.58 13.71
C THR A 158 -2.48 2.47 12.87
N VAL A 159 -1.34 2.89 13.42
CA VAL A 159 -0.33 3.68 12.69
C VAL A 159 0.28 2.84 11.58
N LEU A 160 0.62 1.58 11.86
CA LEU A 160 1.16 0.64 10.89
C LEU A 160 0.20 0.45 9.72
N ALA A 161 -1.07 0.19 10.01
CA ALA A 161 -2.11 -0.02 9.00
C ALA A 161 -2.32 1.21 8.11
N ALA A 162 -2.44 2.40 8.70
CA ALA A 162 -2.61 3.65 7.97
C ALA A 162 -1.38 3.96 7.10
N GLN A 163 -0.17 3.70 7.60
CA GLN A 163 1.06 3.94 6.85
C GLN A 163 1.24 2.96 5.68
N TYR A 164 0.96 1.67 5.88
CA TYR A 164 0.98 0.72 4.76
C TYR A 164 -0.02 1.10 3.68
N PHE A 165 -1.24 1.46 4.08
CA PHE A 165 -2.24 1.92 3.13
C PHE A 165 -1.79 3.17 2.37
N ASN A 166 -1.16 4.15 3.03
CA ASN A 166 -0.64 5.35 2.41
C ASN A 166 0.50 5.02 1.41
N VAL A 167 1.45 4.17 1.80
CA VAL A 167 2.56 3.73 0.96
C VAL A 167 2.06 2.96 -0.26
N LEU A 168 1.19 1.98 -0.08
CA LEU A 168 0.63 1.18 -1.17
C LEU A 168 -0.19 2.04 -2.14
N SER A 169 -0.96 3.00 -1.62
CA SER A 169 -1.70 3.95 -2.44
C SER A 169 -0.77 4.82 -3.29
N TRP A 170 0.37 5.26 -2.74
CA TRP A 170 1.39 5.98 -3.48
C TRP A 170 2.04 5.09 -4.55
N CYS A 171 2.37 3.84 -4.23
CA CYS A 171 2.91 2.88 -5.20
C CYS A 171 1.93 2.66 -6.36
N TRP A 172 0.65 2.54 -6.07
CA TRP A 172 -0.38 2.38 -7.10
C TRP A 172 -0.48 3.59 -8.02
N GLU A 173 -0.38 4.81 -7.48
CA GLU A 173 -0.29 6.03 -8.28
C GLU A 173 0.89 5.96 -9.25
N GLN A 174 2.06 5.52 -8.80
CA GLN A 174 3.22 5.40 -9.69
C GLN A 174 2.95 4.41 -10.82
N ILE A 175 2.39 3.23 -10.53
CA ILE A 175 2.03 2.21 -11.54
C ILE A 175 1.04 2.75 -12.57
N THR A 176 0.10 3.60 -12.14
CA THR A 176 -1.01 4.05 -12.99
C THR A 176 -0.77 5.38 -13.67
N ARG A 177 0.28 6.11 -13.29
CA ARG A 177 0.59 7.46 -13.77
C ARG A 177 0.86 7.52 -15.27
N ASP A 178 1.69 6.62 -15.77
CA ASP A 178 2.05 6.54 -17.19
C ASP A 178 2.09 5.10 -17.66
N ARG A 179 1.22 4.75 -18.60
CA ARG A 179 1.16 3.40 -19.19
C ARG A 179 2.32 3.06 -20.11
N LYS A 180 3.15 4.02 -20.47
CA LYS A 180 4.37 3.78 -21.27
C LYS A 180 5.51 3.30 -20.40
N GLU A 181 5.45 3.57 -19.10
CA GLU A 181 6.43 3.10 -18.12
C GLU A 181 6.01 1.74 -17.55
N ARG A 182 6.92 0.77 -17.60
CA ARG A 182 6.74 -0.53 -16.94
C ARG A 182 7.24 -0.43 -15.51
N ILE A 183 6.32 -0.55 -14.57
CA ILE A 183 6.65 -0.44 -13.15
C ILE A 183 6.41 -1.78 -12.47
N MET A 184 7.40 -2.22 -11.68
CA MET A 184 7.31 -3.41 -10.86
C MET A 184 7.28 -3.01 -9.39
N LEU A 185 6.22 -3.39 -8.70
CA LEU A 185 6.12 -3.31 -7.23
C LEU A 185 6.57 -4.65 -6.64
N ILE A 186 7.60 -4.61 -5.80
CA ILE A 186 8.07 -5.78 -5.06
C ILE A 186 7.73 -5.58 -3.59
N ALA A 187 6.80 -6.40 -3.08
CA ALA A 187 6.43 -6.46 -1.67
C ALA A 187 7.18 -7.64 -1.04
N ASP A 188 8.39 -7.36 -0.55
CA ASP A 188 9.19 -8.33 0.21
C ASP A 188 8.69 -8.40 1.65
N GLU A 189 8.76 -9.58 2.26
CA GLU A 189 8.20 -9.86 3.60
C GLU A 189 6.74 -9.42 3.73
N CYS A 190 5.93 -9.74 2.71
CA CYS A 190 4.56 -9.25 2.58
C CYS A 190 3.66 -9.65 3.78
N TRP A 191 4.01 -10.70 4.52
CA TRP A 191 3.32 -11.09 5.75
C TRP A 191 3.25 -9.94 6.77
N THR A 192 4.20 -9.01 6.75
CA THR A 192 4.19 -7.84 7.63
C THR A 192 3.05 -6.87 7.34
N MET A 193 2.45 -6.97 6.15
CA MET A 193 1.29 -6.17 5.72
C MET A 193 -0.04 -6.85 6.06
N ILE A 194 0.01 -8.09 6.56
CA ILE A 194 -1.16 -8.88 6.90
C ILE A 194 -1.50 -8.63 8.37
N ASP A 195 -2.53 -7.85 8.58
CA ASP A 195 -3.09 -7.62 9.91
C ASP A 195 -4.60 -7.84 9.83
N PRO A 196 -5.17 -8.82 10.57
CA PRO A 196 -6.61 -9.04 10.62
C PRO A 196 -7.41 -7.79 10.97
N ARG A 197 -6.83 -6.88 11.75
CA ARG A 197 -7.42 -5.59 12.09
C ARG A 197 -7.45 -4.61 10.92
N CYS A 198 -6.66 -4.90 9.86
CA CYS A 198 -6.51 -4.06 8.68
C CYS A 198 -6.52 -4.87 7.38
N PRO A 199 -7.64 -5.54 7.02
CA PRO A 199 -7.72 -6.31 5.78
C PRO A 199 -7.56 -5.47 4.51
N GLN A 200 -7.59 -4.13 4.63
CA GLN A 200 -7.51 -3.19 3.51
C GLN A 200 -6.18 -3.25 2.77
N SER A 201 -5.08 -3.61 3.44
CA SER A 201 -3.79 -3.80 2.78
C SER A 201 -3.83 -4.97 1.80
N LEU A 202 -4.41 -6.10 2.21
CA LEU A 202 -4.62 -7.27 1.34
C LEU A 202 -5.66 -7.01 0.24
N GLU A 203 -6.74 -6.30 0.58
CA GLU A 203 -7.73 -5.86 -0.41
C GLU A 203 -7.07 -4.99 -1.48
N PHE A 204 -6.20 -4.08 -1.07
CA PHE A 204 -5.42 -3.25 -1.97
C PHE A 204 -4.54 -4.11 -2.89
N LEU A 205 -3.73 -5.03 -2.35
CA LEU A 205 -2.88 -5.92 -3.14
C LEU A 205 -3.69 -6.74 -4.14
N LYS A 206 -4.78 -7.37 -3.69
CA LYS A 206 -5.72 -8.12 -4.57
C LYS A 206 -6.24 -7.26 -5.73
N ASN A 207 -6.65 -6.03 -5.44
CA ASN A 207 -7.18 -5.12 -6.46
C ASN A 207 -6.08 -4.63 -7.40
N ALA A 208 -4.88 -4.37 -6.86
CA ALA A 208 -3.71 -3.99 -7.63
C ALA A 208 -3.26 -5.12 -8.58
N GLU A 209 -3.18 -6.36 -8.10
CA GLU A 209 -2.85 -7.53 -8.92
C GLU A 209 -3.83 -7.72 -10.10
N LYS A 210 -5.14 -7.60 -9.85
CA LYS A 210 -6.16 -7.71 -10.89
C LYS A 210 -6.05 -6.64 -11.97
N ARG A 211 -5.57 -5.46 -11.61
CA ARG A 211 -5.56 -4.28 -12.47
C ARG A 211 -4.18 -3.94 -13.05
N ALA A 212 -3.10 -4.41 -12.43
CA ALA A 212 -1.73 -4.05 -12.82
C ALA A 212 -1.46 -4.28 -14.31
N ARG A 213 -1.92 -5.41 -14.86
CA ARG A 213 -1.78 -5.74 -16.29
C ARG A 213 -2.34 -4.65 -17.22
N LYS A 214 -3.44 -3.99 -16.83
CA LYS A 214 -4.05 -2.89 -17.63
C LYS A 214 -3.10 -1.68 -17.72
N TYR A 215 -2.16 -1.55 -16.80
CA TYR A 215 -1.23 -0.43 -16.70
C TYR A 215 0.23 -0.83 -16.98
N GLU A 216 0.47 -1.95 -17.67
CA GLU A 216 1.82 -2.50 -17.91
C GLU A 216 2.63 -2.68 -16.61
N GLY A 217 1.93 -2.71 -15.46
CA GLY A 217 2.52 -2.92 -14.15
C GLY A 217 2.63 -4.41 -13.80
N SER A 218 3.58 -4.73 -12.94
CA SER A 218 3.70 -6.07 -12.35
C SER A 218 3.85 -5.98 -10.84
N ILE A 219 3.37 -7.02 -10.14
CA ILE A 219 3.45 -7.11 -8.70
C ILE A 219 4.13 -8.43 -8.35
N VAL A 220 5.15 -8.34 -7.52
CA VAL A 220 5.86 -9.47 -6.94
C VAL A 220 5.65 -9.47 -5.44
N VAL A 221 5.13 -10.56 -4.91
CA VAL A 221 4.91 -10.75 -3.48
C VAL A 221 5.87 -11.83 -2.99
N GLY A 222 6.73 -11.48 -2.03
CA GLY A 222 7.61 -12.40 -1.32
C GLY A 222 7.11 -12.64 0.10
N THR A 223 7.00 -13.91 0.50
CA THR A 223 6.62 -14.29 1.86
C THR A 223 7.31 -15.56 2.30
N GLN A 224 7.56 -15.68 3.60
CA GLN A 224 8.08 -16.90 4.22
C GLN A 224 6.97 -17.81 4.76
N SER A 225 5.74 -17.29 4.89
CA SER A 225 4.58 -18.03 5.39
C SER A 225 3.36 -17.78 4.51
N THR A 226 2.69 -18.84 4.12
CA THR A 226 1.38 -18.75 3.45
C THR A 226 0.22 -18.71 4.43
N ASN A 227 0.44 -19.13 5.68
CA ASN A 227 -0.59 -19.20 6.72
C ASN A 227 -1.17 -17.85 7.07
N ASP A 228 -0.31 -16.82 7.12
CA ASP A 228 -0.77 -15.47 7.45
C ASP A 228 -1.84 -14.97 6.47
N PHE A 229 -1.76 -15.40 5.21
CA PHE A 229 -2.78 -15.08 4.19
C PHE A 229 -4.08 -15.89 4.33
N LEU A 230 -4.04 -17.01 5.05
CA LEU A 230 -5.16 -17.93 5.23
C LEU A 230 -5.83 -17.79 6.59
N ASP A 231 -5.41 -16.84 7.43
CA ASP A 231 -6.11 -16.50 8.66
C ASP A 231 -7.59 -16.24 8.39
N PRO A 232 -8.52 -16.83 9.15
CA PRO A 232 -9.97 -16.73 8.91
C PRO A 232 -10.48 -15.30 8.71
N GLU A 233 -9.88 -14.31 9.39
CA GLU A 233 -10.31 -12.91 9.32
C GLU A 233 -9.89 -12.21 8.02
N VAL A 234 -8.84 -12.69 7.35
CA VAL A 234 -8.30 -12.11 6.11
C VAL A 234 -8.34 -13.05 4.91
N LYS A 235 -8.71 -14.31 5.11
CA LYS A 235 -8.66 -15.39 4.11
C LYS A 235 -9.28 -15.01 2.75
N PHE A 236 -10.37 -14.27 2.77
CA PHE A 236 -11.05 -13.85 1.53
C PHE A 236 -10.15 -13.03 0.60
N TYR A 237 -9.34 -12.15 1.17
CA TYR A 237 -8.36 -11.34 0.41
C TYR A 237 -7.05 -12.09 0.22
N GLY A 238 -6.55 -12.72 1.28
CA GLY A 238 -5.27 -13.40 1.30
C GLY A 238 -5.18 -14.55 0.31
N GLN A 239 -6.19 -15.41 0.26
CA GLN A 239 -6.25 -16.48 -0.74
C GLN A 239 -6.23 -15.93 -2.17
N SER A 240 -6.91 -14.81 -2.41
CA SER A 240 -6.87 -14.18 -3.73
C SER A 240 -5.47 -13.73 -4.12
N VAL A 241 -4.70 -13.14 -3.19
CA VAL A 241 -3.30 -12.74 -3.42
C VAL A 241 -2.41 -13.95 -3.74
N LEU A 242 -2.68 -15.11 -3.14
CA LEU A 242 -1.94 -16.35 -3.43
C LEU A 242 -2.34 -17.01 -4.75
N ASP A 243 -3.61 -16.88 -5.15
CA ASP A 243 -4.16 -17.55 -6.34
C ASP A 243 -3.92 -16.75 -7.63
N LEU A 244 -4.05 -15.42 -7.58
CA LEU A 244 -3.99 -14.54 -8.76
C LEU A 244 -2.66 -14.55 -9.52
N PRO A 245 -1.46 -14.67 -8.88
CA PRO A 245 -0.20 -14.66 -9.59
C PRO A 245 -0.09 -15.78 -10.62
N THR A 246 0.24 -15.41 -11.85
CA THR A 246 0.48 -16.39 -12.92
C THR A 246 1.75 -17.20 -12.67
N TYR A 247 2.78 -16.55 -12.09
CA TYR A 247 4.06 -17.16 -11.77
C TYR A 247 4.16 -17.38 -10.28
N LYS A 248 4.44 -18.61 -9.85
CA LYS A 248 4.69 -18.94 -8.45
C LYS A 248 6.04 -19.62 -8.35
N LEU A 249 6.90 -19.12 -7.47
CA LEU A 249 8.22 -19.70 -7.18
C LEU A 249 8.17 -20.23 -5.75
N LEU A 250 8.22 -21.55 -5.62
CA LEU A 250 8.24 -22.24 -4.33
C LEU A 250 9.66 -22.71 -4.05
N PHE A 251 10.29 -22.05 -3.08
CA PHE A 251 11.62 -22.42 -2.60
C PHE A 251 11.52 -23.52 -1.56
N SER A 252 12.64 -23.94 -1.01
CA SER A 252 12.69 -25.00 -0.01
C SER A 252 11.88 -24.66 1.23
N MET A 253 11.07 -25.60 1.69
CA MET A 253 10.28 -25.55 2.92
C MET A 253 10.26 -26.91 3.58
N ASP A 254 9.95 -26.93 4.87
CA ASP A 254 9.85 -28.13 5.68
C ASP A 254 8.61 -28.11 6.59
N GLY A 255 8.41 -29.20 7.32
CA GLY A 255 7.41 -29.32 8.36
C GLY A 255 6.00 -28.96 7.94
N GLN A 256 5.38 -28.07 8.70
CA GLN A 256 3.99 -27.64 8.48
C GLN A 256 3.84 -26.81 7.20
N SER A 257 4.78 -25.89 6.94
CA SER A 257 4.77 -25.05 5.73
C SER A 257 4.79 -25.86 4.44
N LEU A 258 5.52 -27.00 4.43
CA LEU A 258 5.53 -27.91 3.29
C LEU A 258 4.16 -28.56 3.04
N LYS A 259 3.49 -29.02 4.10
CA LYS A 259 2.16 -29.63 4.00
C LYS A 259 1.14 -28.65 3.44
N GLU A 260 1.13 -27.45 3.98
CA GLU A 260 0.23 -26.37 3.57
C GLU A 260 0.45 -25.93 2.12
N ALA A 261 1.71 -25.76 1.73
CA ALA A 261 2.06 -25.43 0.34
C ALA A 261 1.66 -26.57 -0.60
N THR A 262 1.82 -27.84 -0.18
CA THR A 262 1.42 -29.01 -0.96
C THR A 262 -0.09 -29.00 -1.22
N GLU A 263 -0.88 -28.74 -0.20
CA GLU A 263 -2.36 -28.66 -0.33
C GLU A 263 -2.78 -27.41 -1.11
N LEU A 264 -2.25 -26.24 -0.75
CA LEU A 264 -2.65 -24.96 -1.35
C LEU A 264 -2.35 -24.88 -2.84
N PHE A 265 -1.20 -25.41 -3.26
CA PHE A 265 -0.75 -25.35 -4.66
C PHE A 265 -0.96 -26.66 -5.44
N ASP A 266 -1.62 -27.63 -4.86
CA ASP A 266 -1.92 -28.95 -5.47
C ASP A 266 -0.63 -29.57 -6.05
N LEU A 267 0.35 -29.83 -5.17
CA LEU A 267 1.63 -30.38 -5.56
C LEU A 267 1.60 -31.90 -5.56
N ASN A 268 2.17 -32.52 -6.60
CA ASN A 268 2.40 -33.96 -6.62
C ASN A 268 3.65 -34.36 -5.83
N ASP A 269 3.84 -35.67 -5.60
CA ASP A 269 4.93 -36.22 -4.79
C ASP A 269 6.31 -35.73 -5.25
N SER A 270 6.61 -35.74 -6.56
CA SER A 270 7.87 -35.28 -7.09
C SER A 270 8.12 -33.78 -6.90
N GLN A 271 7.08 -32.98 -6.95
CA GLN A 271 7.15 -31.53 -6.68
C GLN A 271 7.36 -31.26 -5.20
N THR A 272 6.67 -32.00 -4.34
CA THR A 272 6.83 -31.94 -2.87
C THR A 272 8.23 -32.37 -2.47
N GLU A 273 8.77 -33.45 -3.05
CA GLU A 273 10.14 -33.90 -2.81
C GLU A 273 11.17 -32.83 -3.21
N LEU A 274 10.97 -32.17 -4.36
CA LEU A 274 11.85 -31.08 -4.82
C LEU A 274 11.96 -29.96 -3.80
N ILE A 275 10.83 -29.45 -3.30
CA ILE A 275 10.83 -28.33 -2.34
C ILE A 275 11.22 -28.74 -0.93
N SER A 276 11.08 -30.03 -0.55
CA SER A 276 11.57 -30.55 0.72
C SER A 276 13.08 -30.83 0.74
N SER A 277 13.72 -30.87 -0.43
CA SER A 277 15.12 -31.29 -0.57
C SER A 277 16.14 -30.36 0.11
N GLY A 278 15.76 -29.15 0.50
CA GLY A 278 16.64 -28.19 1.15
C GLY A 278 17.75 -27.62 0.25
N GLN A 279 17.73 -27.90 -1.05
CA GLN A 279 18.77 -27.47 -1.97
C GLN A 279 18.70 -25.97 -2.23
N ARG A 280 19.73 -25.26 -1.80
CA ARG A 280 19.84 -23.81 -1.99
C ARG A 280 19.85 -23.43 -3.47
N GLY A 281 19.08 -22.38 -3.82
CA GLY A 281 18.95 -21.89 -5.19
C GLY A 281 18.09 -22.78 -6.10
N MET A 282 17.46 -23.81 -5.54
CA MET A 282 16.46 -24.60 -6.24
C MET A 282 15.06 -24.11 -5.91
N ALA A 283 14.19 -24.08 -6.92
CA ALA A 283 12.78 -23.76 -6.74
C ALA A 283 11.91 -24.58 -7.70
N LEU A 284 10.67 -24.81 -7.30
CA LEU A 284 9.59 -25.21 -8.19
C LEU A 284 8.94 -23.95 -8.75
N MET A 285 9.00 -23.76 -10.05
CA MET A 285 8.28 -22.69 -10.74
C MET A 285 6.98 -23.24 -11.30
N LYS A 286 5.86 -22.69 -10.90
CA LYS A 286 4.54 -22.99 -11.49
C LYS A 286 4.10 -21.82 -12.36
N VAL A 287 3.60 -22.13 -13.56
CA VAL A 287 3.02 -21.17 -14.51
C VAL A 287 1.69 -21.74 -14.99
N GLY A 288 0.59 -21.29 -14.39
CA GLY A 288 -0.70 -21.93 -14.57
C GLY A 288 -0.66 -23.42 -14.17
N ARG A 289 -0.93 -24.32 -15.13
CA ARG A 289 -0.89 -25.78 -14.90
C ARG A 289 0.49 -26.41 -15.10
N GLN A 290 1.43 -25.67 -15.67
CA GLN A 290 2.78 -26.17 -15.91
C GLN A 290 3.66 -25.97 -14.68
N ALA A 291 4.58 -26.87 -14.47
CA ALA A 291 5.57 -26.78 -13.40
C ALA A 291 6.95 -27.19 -13.93
N ALA A 292 7.97 -26.47 -13.49
CA ALA A 292 9.35 -26.73 -13.87
C ALA A 292 10.28 -26.59 -12.65
N LYS A 293 11.28 -27.45 -12.58
CA LYS A 293 12.41 -27.31 -11.66
C LYS A 293 13.33 -26.20 -12.17
N VAL A 294 13.59 -25.20 -11.36
CA VAL A 294 14.45 -24.06 -11.69
C VAL A 294 15.63 -24.03 -10.74
N ARG A 295 16.81 -23.79 -11.28
CA ARG A 295 18.03 -23.54 -10.51
C ARG A 295 18.52 -22.13 -10.77
N PHE A 296 18.61 -21.33 -9.70
CA PHE A 296 19.19 -19.99 -9.75
C PHE A 296 20.70 -20.09 -9.59
N VAL A 297 21.44 -19.65 -10.61
CA VAL A 297 22.89 -19.58 -10.59
C VAL A 297 23.31 -18.13 -10.65
N LEU A 298 24.03 -17.67 -9.64
CA LEU A 298 24.58 -16.32 -9.58
C LEU A 298 26.07 -16.36 -9.98
N SER A 299 26.52 -15.30 -10.67
CA SER A 299 27.95 -15.08 -10.89
C SER A 299 28.69 -14.81 -9.57
N ASP A 300 30.00 -15.06 -9.54
CA ASP A 300 30.81 -14.77 -8.35
C ASP A 300 30.72 -13.29 -7.94
N GLU A 301 30.68 -12.37 -8.90
CA GLU A 301 30.50 -10.93 -8.66
C GLU A 301 29.17 -10.63 -7.92
N ARG A 302 28.07 -11.26 -8.32
CA ARG A 302 26.78 -11.12 -7.64
C ARG A 302 26.78 -11.77 -6.26
N LEU A 303 27.50 -12.90 -6.11
CA LEU A 303 27.67 -13.54 -4.81
C LEU A 303 28.50 -12.69 -3.85
N GLU A 304 29.47 -11.93 -4.34
CA GLU A 304 30.20 -10.94 -3.53
C GLU A 304 29.32 -9.77 -3.14
N MET A 305 28.50 -9.26 -4.06
CA MET A 305 27.59 -8.13 -3.82
C MET A 305 26.49 -8.47 -2.82
N PHE A 306 25.85 -9.62 -2.94
CA PHE A 306 24.70 -10.02 -2.13
C PHE A 306 25.05 -10.95 -0.94
N GLY A 307 26.31 -11.34 -0.82
CA GLY A 307 26.80 -12.26 0.21
C GLY A 307 26.56 -13.73 -0.13
N ARG A 308 27.52 -14.57 0.30
CA ARG A 308 27.45 -16.04 0.12
C ARG A 308 26.53 -16.74 1.11
N GLY A 309 26.14 -16.04 2.15
CA GLY A 309 25.31 -16.56 3.23
C GLY A 309 23.91 -16.03 3.12
N GLY A 310 22.94 -16.48 2.46
CA GLY A 310 21.56 -15.95 2.40
C GLY A 310 21.21 -15.10 3.61
N GLY A 311 20.66 -13.95 3.37
CA GLY A 311 20.55 -12.83 4.29
C GLY A 311 20.44 -13.18 5.78
N ARG A 312 21.27 -12.55 6.57
CA ARG A 312 21.06 -12.41 7.99
C ARG A 312 20.51 -11.03 8.27
#